data_1c0663035dc4ed9d6d25698e970c1635
#
_entry.id   1c0663035dc4ed9d6d25698e970c1635
#
_cell.length_a   1.000
_cell.length_b   1.000
_cell.length_c   1.000
_cell.angle_alpha   90.00
_cell.angle_beta   90.00
_cell.angle_gamma   90.00
#
_symmetry.space_group_name_H-M   'P 1'
#
loop_
_entity.id
_entity.type
_entity.pdbx_description
1 polymer ?
#
loop_
_entity_poly.entity_id
_entity_poly.type
_entity_poly.pdbx_seq_one_letter_code
_entity_poly.pdbx_strand_id
1 'polypeptide(L)'
;MLTPDTAASPFHLQGAFAPASEVENDEELEVTGELPRELSGTYVRNGPNPRSGRSPSWFAGDGMLHAVRLGGGRAHWHRSRWPATTYAPNTSVVAHAGRLLALVESRLPVEVTPELATVGVFDFDGALTRSMTAHPKICPRTGELLFFSYAPTPPFLTYHRADASGHVVQSTDLDVGVATFMHDFAITEHYVVFYVLPVLLGDFRSPVPIRWAEHVPARLLVLPRQGEQRDARWFDVAPCTISHTVNAFEDGSSVVLDAVRAPRILRPHALYRFRLDLRTGAASESELDPRFLDFPRVSPAVVGQRQRYAYVTELFDFTSDGGFLGTAAHRYDFETRRAVAHDFGPGSMPGECSVVPRPNARTEDDAWALLFVHRRDGSATELAVLDAAHFERPPIARVRLRGRVPFGLHGDWVPRPHRA
;
A
#
# COMPACT_ATOMS: atom_id res chain seq x y z
N MET A 1 6.35 -44.21 -22.50
CA MET A 1 5.45 -43.06 -22.29
C MET A 1 5.76 -42.52 -20.92
N LEU A 2 6.51 -41.40 -20.83
CA LEU A 2 6.73 -40.70 -19.59
C LEU A 2 5.46 -39.88 -19.31
N THR A 3 4.80 -40.15 -18.19
CA THR A 3 3.72 -39.30 -17.66
C THR A 3 4.26 -37.89 -17.48
N PRO A 4 3.53 -36.84 -17.90
CA PRO A 4 3.98 -35.49 -17.61
C PRO A 4 4.02 -35.31 -16.10
N ASP A 5 5.18 -34.94 -15.62
CA ASP A 5 5.41 -34.51 -14.24
C ASP A 5 4.38 -33.41 -13.96
N THR A 6 3.42 -33.66 -13.08
CA THR A 6 2.47 -32.64 -12.63
C THR A 6 3.22 -31.74 -11.68
N ALA A 7 4.00 -30.81 -12.23
CA ALA A 7 4.60 -29.74 -11.44
C ALA A 7 3.49 -29.07 -10.63
N ALA A 8 3.62 -29.06 -9.32
CA ALA A 8 2.65 -28.44 -8.43
C ALA A 8 2.42 -26.98 -8.89
N SER A 9 1.16 -26.57 -8.97
CA SER A 9 0.84 -25.17 -9.34
C SER A 9 1.58 -24.22 -8.41
N PRO A 10 2.12 -23.08 -8.89
CA PRO A 10 2.85 -22.14 -8.06
C PRO A 10 1.93 -21.58 -6.97
N PHE A 11 2.50 -21.23 -5.81
CA PHE A 11 1.74 -20.79 -4.61
C PHE A 11 0.74 -19.68 -4.92
N HIS A 12 1.10 -18.74 -5.79
CA HIS A 12 0.29 -17.57 -6.13
C HIS A 12 -0.93 -17.88 -7.01
N LEU A 13 -1.17 -19.15 -7.31
CA LEU A 13 -2.36 -19.64 -8.03
C LEU A 13 -3.14 -20.69 -7.20
N GLN A 14 -2.86 -20.79 -5.90
CA GLN A 14 -3.46 -21.79 -5.00
C GLN A 14 -4.04 -21.17 -3.74
N GLY A 15 -4.94 -21.88 -3.07
CA GLY A 15 -5.52 -21.50 -1.78
C GLY A 15 -6.07 -20.07 -1.80
N ALA A 16 -5.70 -19.27 -0.83
CA ALA A 16 -6.13 -17.86 -0.74
C ALA A 16 -5.66 -17.00 -1.92
N PHE A 17 -4.62 -17.40 -2.65
CA PHE A 17 -4.11 -16.65 -3.82
C PHE A 17 -4.74 -17.12 -5.14
N ALA A 18 -5.47 -18.25 -5.15
CA ALA A 18 -6.03 -18.78 -6.38
C ALA A 18 -6.96 -17.75 -7.05
N PRO A 19 -6.92 -17.62 -8.39
CA PRO A 19 -7.77 -16.70 -9.14
C PRO A 19 -9.26 -16.90 -8.85
N ALA A 20 -10.01 -15.81 -8.84
CA ALA A 20 -11.45 -15.77 -8.61
C ALA A 20 -12.15 -15.03 -9.75
N SER A 21 -13.45 -15.29 -9.92
CA SER A 21 -14.31 -14.59 -10.85
C SER A 21 -14.78 -13.25 -10.31
N GLU A 22 -15.27 -12.39 -11.19
CA GLU A 22 -16.00 -11.19 -10.78
C GLU A 22 -17.21 -11.54 -9.92
N VAL A 23 -17.51 -10.66 -8.98
CA VAL A 23 -18.68 -10.76 -8.11
C VAL A 23 -19.49 -9.48 -8.26
N GLU A 24 -20.79 -9.65 -8.50
CA GLU A 24 -21.76 -8.56 -8.42
C GLU A 24 -22.86 -9.03 -7.47
N ASN A 25 -22.82 -8.51 -6.25
CA ASN A 25 -23.79 -8.85 -5.23
C ASN A 25 -24.33 -7.56 -4.61
N ASP A 26 -25.58 -7.26 -4.93
CA ASP A 26 -26.31 -6.10 -4.43
C ASP A 26 -27.21 -6.44 -3.23
N GLU A 27 -27.15 -7.66 -2.73
CA GLU A 27 -27.86 -8.06 -1.50
C GLU A 27 -27.05 -7.70 -0.27
N GLU A 28 -27.76 -7.41 0.81
CA GLU A 28 -27.15 -7.20 2.11
C GLU A 28 -26.34 -8.42 2.56
N LEU A 29 -25.15 -8.14 3.08
CA LEU A 29 -24.22 -9.17 3.53
C LEU A 29 -24.50 -9.55 5.00
N GLU A 30 -24.21 -10.79 5.33
CA GLU A 30 -24.25 -11.29 6.69
C GLU A 30 -23.18 -10.59 7.56
N VAL A 31 -23.61 -10.06 8.69
CA VAL A 31 -22.75 -9.39 9.66
C VAL A 31 -22.83 -10.12 11.00
N THR A 32 -21.67 -10.50 11.53
CA THR A 32 -21.52 -10.94 12.92
C THR A 32 -20.98 -9.79 13.75
N GLY A 33 -21.56 -9.49 14.90
CA GLY A 33 -21.26 -8.30 15.70
C GLY A 33 -22.13 -7.11 15.27
N GLU A 34 -21.67 -5.89 15.54
CA GLU A 34 -22.42 -4.67 15.28
C GLU A 34 -21.56 -3.66 14.49
N LEU A 35 -21.92 -3.41 13.24
CA LEU A 35 -21.27 -2.38 12.44
C LEU A 35 -21.60 -0.98 12.97
N PRO A 36 -20.60 -0.12 13.19
CA PRO A 36 -20.84 1.26 13.58
C PRO A 36 -21.66 2.01 12.53
N ARG A 37 -22.69 2.72 12.95
CA ARG A 37 -23.59 3.46 12.05
C ARG A 37 -22.86 4.59 11.30
N GLU A 38 -21.87 5.18 11.95
CA GLU A 38 -21.04 6.27 11.45
C GLU A 38 -20.03 5.80 10.42
N LEU A 39 -19.69 4.50 10.39
CA LEU A 39 -18.80 3.92 9.39
C LEU A 39 -19.55 3.81 8.06
N SER A 40 -19.58 4.92 7.32
CA SER A 40 -20.32 5.06 6.06
C SER A 40 -19.40 5.38 4.90
N GLY A 41 -19.23 4.42 3.97
CA GLY A 41 -18.30 4.51 2.85
C GLY A 41 -18.14 3.18 2.14
N THR A 42 -17.08 3.06 1.38
CA THR A 42 -16.72 1.85 0.66
C THR A 42 -15.28 1.48 0.99
N TYR A 43 -15.06 0.28 1.52
CA TYR A 43 -13.73 -0.32 1.61
C TYR A 43 -13.38 -0.90 0.25
N VAL A 44 -12.29 -0.45 -0.34
CA VAL A 44 -11.82 -0.91 -1.66
C VAL A 44 -10.42 -1.48 -1.53
N ARG A 45 -10.16 -2.61 -2.17
CA ARG A 45 -8.87 -3.25 -2.21
C ARG A 45 -8.51 -3.68 -3.61
N ASN A 46 -7.23 -3.53 -3.97
CA ASN A 46 -6.65 -4.01 -5.21
C ASN A 46 -5.73 -5.23 -4.96
N GLY A 47 -5.55 -6.05 -5.97
CA GLY A 47 -4.61 -7.15 -5.90
C GLY A 47 -4.55 -7.97 -7.18
N PRO A 48 -3.47 -8.76 -7.35
CA PRO A 48 -3.33 -9.62 -8.50
C PRO A 48 -4.42 -10.70 -8.55
N ASN A 49 -5.09 -10.79 -9.67
CA ASN A 49 -6.05 -11.84 -10.00
C ASN A 49 -6.04 -12.08 -11.51
N PRO A 50 -5.14 -12.92 -12.04
CA PRO A 50 -4.96 -13.06 -13.48
C PRO A 50 -6.21 -13.59 -14.16
N ARG A 51 -6.75 -12.85 -15.14
CA ARG A 51 -7.96 -13.22 -15.92
C ARG A 51 -7.81 -14.55 -16.63
N SER A 52 -6.60 -14.88 -17.07
CA SER A 52 -6.29 -16.15 -17.73
C SER A 52 -6.19 -17.34 -16.77
N GLY A 53 -6.26 -17.11 -15.45
CA GLY A 53 -5.95 -18.10 -14.42
C GLY A 53 -4.45 -18.42 -14.31
N ARG A 54 -3.57 -17.68 -15.02
CA ARG A 54 -2.12 -17.90 -15.07
C ARG A 54 -1.38 -16.59 -15.01
N SER A 55 -0.26 -16.57 -14.29
CA SER A 55 0.71 -15.48 -14.31
C SER A 55 2.12 -16.00 -14.00
N PRO A 56 3.17 -15.34 -14.47
CA PRO A 56 4.55 -15.78 -14.22
C PRO A 56 4.98 -15.55 -12.75
N SER A 57 4.32 -14.66 -12.04
CA SER A 57 4.53 -14.39 -10.61
C SER A 57 3.28 -13.76 -10.01
N TRP A 58 3.22 -13.67 -8.68
CA TRP A 58 2.12 -12.99 -8.00
C TRP A 58 1.99 -11.53 -8.44
N PHE A 59 3.11 -10.81 -8.56
CA PHE A 59 3.13 -9.39 -8.93
C PHE A 59 2.76 -9.10 -10.39
N ALA A 60 2.78 -10.12 -11.26
CA ALA A 60 2.53 -9.96 -12.71
C ALA A 60 1.08 -10.28 -13.12
N GLY A 61 0.19 -10.58 -12.17
CA GLY A 61 -1.22 -10.85 -12.45
C GLY A 61 -1.99 -9.57 -12.81
N ASP A 62 -3.05 -9.72 -13.62
CA ASP A 62 -4.04 -8.65 -13.80
C ASP A 62 -4.60 -8.22 -12.45
N GLY A 63 -4.84 -6.93 -12.27
CA GLY A 63 -5.43 -6.39 -11.05
C GLY A 63 -6.95 -6.55 -11.02
N MET A 64 -7.49 -6.99 -9.89
CA MET A 64 -8.92 -6.97 -9.63
C MET A 64 -9.21 -6.11 -8.39
N LEU A 65 -10.19 -5.24 -8.52
CA LEU A 65 -10.70 -4.44 -7.42
C LEU A 65 -11.81 -5.21 -6.69
N HIS A 66 -11.77 -5.15 -5.36
CA HIS A 66 -12.77 -5.72 -4.48
C HIS A 66 -13.31 -4.61 -3.58
N ALA A 67 -14.62 -4.45 -3.51
CA ALA A 67 -15.24 -3.39 -2.75
C ALA A 67 -16.41 -3.88 -1.88
N VAL A 68 -16.48 -3.36 -0.66
CA VAL A 68 -17.59 -3.60 0.27
C VAL A 68 -18.17 -2.27 0.71
N ARG A 69 -19.46 -2.09 0.50
CA ARG A 69 -20.20 -0.89 0.88
C ARG A 69 -20.78 -1.03 2.27
N LEU A 70 -20.37 -0.12 3.17
CA LEU A 70 -20.87 -0.03 4.54
C LEU A 70 -21.64 1.27 4.76
N GLY A 71 -22.61 1.26 5.68
CA GLY A 71 -23.32 2.47 6.10
C GLY A 71 -24.57 2.19 6.89
N GLY A 72 -24.90 3.06 7.85
CA GLY A 72 -26.07 2.93 8.71
C GLY A 72 -26.14 1.66 9.54
N GLY A 73 -24.98 1.08 9.88
CA GLY A 73 -24.87 -0.17 10.62
C GLY A 73 -25.08 -1.44 9.76
N ARG A 74 -24.99 -1.35 8.43
CA ARG A 74 -25.25 -2.45 7.48
C ARG A 74 -24.11 -2.58 6.46
N ALA A 75 -23.94 -3.79 5.93
CA ALA A 75 -23.09 -4.07 4.77
C ALA A 75 -23.99 -4.32 3.55
N HIS A 76 -24.01 -3.34 2.65
CA HIS A 76 -25.03 -3.25 1.60
C HIS A 76 -24.75 -4.16 0.41
N TRP A 77 -23.48 -4.24 -0.04
CA TRP A 77 -23.08 -5.04 -1.17
C TRP A 77 -21.57 -5.35 -1.19
N HIS A 78 -21.20 -6.38 -1.95
CA HIS A 78 -19.84 -6.74 -2.29
C HIS A 78 -19.71 -6.84 -3.80
N ARG A 79 -18.67 -6.20 -4.37
CA ARG A 79 -18.34 -6.28 -5.79
C ARG A 79 -16.86 -6.58 -6.00
N SER A 80 -16.57 -7.34 -7.06
CA SER A 80 -15.22 -7.62 -7.51
C SER A 80 -15.17 -7.47 -9.02
N ARG A 81 -14.28 -6.60 -9.55
CA ARG A 81 -14.19 -6.32 -10.99
C ARG A 81 -12.76 -6.07 -11.44
N TRP A 82 -12.46 -6.54 -12.64
CA TRP A 82 -11.29 -6.09 -13.37
C TRP A 82 -11.57 -4.74 -14.03
N PRO A 83 -10.66 -3.75 -13.93
CA PRO A 83 -10.75 -2.56 -14.77
C PRO A 83 -10.77 -2.94 -16.26
N ALA A 84 -11.74 -2.43 -17.01
CA ALA A 84 -11.94 -2.75 -18.42
C ALA A 84 -11.00 -1.92 -19.34
N THR A 85 -9.69 -2.09 -19.15
CA THR A 85 -8.63 -1.41 -19.92
C THR A 85 -7.66 -2.43 -20.52
N THR A 86 -6.73 -1.98 -21.37
CA THR A 86 -5.70 -2.82 -22.00
C THR A 86 -4.70 -3.40 -20.99
N TYR A 87 -4.64 -2.86 -19.79
CA TYR A 87 -3.91 -3.38 -18.64
C TYR A 87 -4.80 -3.22 -17.39
N ALA A 88 -4.65 -4.10 -16.43
CA ALA A 88 -5.40 -4.03 -15.18
C ALA A 88 -4.44 -3.67 -14.04
N PRO A 89 -4.50 -2.44 -13.50
CA PRO A 89 -3.68 -2.03 -12.37
C PRO A 89 -3.92 -2.96 -11.17
N ASN A 90 -2.85 -3.46 -10.54
CA ASN A 90 -2.97 -4.55 -9.56
C ASN A 90 -2.43 -4.22 -8.17
N THR A 91 -1.98 -2.98 -7.93
CA THR A 91 -1.21 -2.70 -6.72
C THR A 91 -2.04 -1.99 -5.64
N SER A 92 -2.60 -0.83 -5.93
CA SER A 92 -3.31 -0.04 -4.92
C SER A 92 -4.51 0.72 -5.48
N VAL A 93 -5.18 1.44 -4.61
CA VAL A 93 -6.20 2.43 -4.95
C VAL A 93 -5.94 3.72 -4.16
N VAL A 94 -6.35 4.85 -4.72
CA VAL A 94 -6.35 6.14 -4.03
C VAL A 94 -7.60 6.95 -4.41
N ALA A 95 -8.24 7.54 -3.41
CA ALA A 95 -9.33 8.49 -3.62
C ALA A 95 -8.78 9.91 -3.50
N HIS A 96 -8.88 10.72 -4.57
CA HIS A 96 -8.43 12.11 -4.54
C HIS A 96 -9.30 12.97 -5.48
N ALA A 97 -9.61 14.20 -5.06
CA ALA A 97 -10.37 15.16 -5.85
C ALA A 97 -11.69 14.59 -6.45
N GLY A 98 -12.39 13.76 -5.68
CA GLY A 98 -13.65 13.12 -6.11
C GLY A 98 -13.49 11.93 -7.06
N ARG A 99 -12.26 11.54 -7.40
CA ARG A 99 -11.93 10.40 -8.27
C ARG A 99 -11.44 9.21 -7.44
N LEU A 100 -11.68 8.01 -7.91
CA LEU A 100 -11.08 6.78 -7.39
C LEU A 100 -10.16 6.21 -8.47
N LEU A 101 -8.88 6.13 -8.18
CA LEU A 101 -7.85 5.71 -9.12
C LEU A 101 -7.28 4.35 -8.70
N ALA A 102 -7.31 3.38 -9.60
CA ALA A 102 -6.58 2.11 -9.47
C ALA A 102 -5.18 2.28 -10.04
N LEU A 103 -4.16 1.81 -9.31
CA LEU A 103 -2.76 2.11 -9.56
C LEU A 103 -1.91 0.85 -9.78
N VAL A 104 -0.91 1.00 -10.63
CA VAL A 104 0.23 0.09 -10.80
C VAL A 104 1.46 0.92 -11.15
N GLU A 105 2.62 0.57 -10.64
CA GLU A 105 3.82 1.41 -10.69
C GLU A 105 4.32 1.81 -12.08
N SER A 106 4.05 0.99 -13.09
CA SER A 106 4.65 1.14 -14.43
C SER A 106 3.70 1.75 -15.47
N ARG A 107 2.53 2.21 -15.08
CA ARG A 107 1.48 2.69 -15.99
C ARG A 107 0.78 3.93 -15.44
N LEU A 108 -0.03 4.54 -16.28
CA LEU A 108 -0.98 5.58 -15.86
C LEU A 108 -2.06 4.98 -14.94
N PRO A 109 -2.66 5.77 -14.05
CA PRO A 109 -3.83 5.37 -13.28
C PRO A 109 -5.02 4.99 -14.16
N VAL A 110 -5.88 4.12 -13.62
CA VAL A 110 -7.20 3.87 -14.21
C VAL A 110 -8.25 4.39 -13.25
N GLU A 111 -9.06 5.34 -13.72
CA GLU A 111 -10.20 5.85 -12.96
C GLU A 111 -11.36 4.86 -12.99
N VAL A 112 -11.95 4.63 -11.80
CA VAL A 112 -13.14 3.80 -11.62
C VAL A 112 -14.18 4.55 -10.78
N THR A 113 -15.45 4.17 -10.90
CA THR A 113 -16.49 4.67 -9.99
C THR A 113 -16.41 3.96 -8.64
N PRO A 114 -17.06 4.50 -7.56
CA PRO A 114 -17.17 3.79 -6.29
C PRO A 114 -17.82 2.40 -6.39
N GLU A 115 -18.59 2.13 -7.45
CA GLU A 115 -19.19 0.83 -7.75
C GLU A 115 -18.31 -0.04 -8.65
N LEU A 116 -17.06 0.35 -8.86
CA LEU A 116 -16.01 -0.31 -9.64
C LEU A 116 -16.26 -0.34 -11.17
N ALA A 117 -17.14 0.50 -11.70
CA ALA A 117 -17.23 0.67 -13.15
C ALA A 117 -16.01 1.46 -13.65
N THR A 118 -15.40 0.99 -14.73
CA THR A 118 -14.24 1.66 -15.34
C THR A 118 -14.67 2.95 -16.05
N VAL A 119 -14.04 4.06 -15.71
CA VAL A 119 -14.18 5.34 -16.41
C VAL A 119 -13.18 5.42 -17.56
N GLY A 120 -11.90 5.12 -17.28
CA GLY A 120 -10.85 5.12 -18.30
C GLY A 120 -9.46 5.34 -17.71
N VAL A 121 -8.46 5.42 -18.58
CA VAL A 121 -7.10 5.82 -18.20
C VAL A 121 -7.12 7.31 -17.84
N PHE A 122 -6.50 7.67 -16.73
CA PHE A 122 -6.43 9.04 -16.23
C PHE A 122 -5.00 9.57 -16.28
N ASP A 123 -4.80 10.67 -17.01
CA ASP A 123 -3.49 11.27 -17.26
C ASP A 123 -3.35 12.69 -16.70
N PHE A 124 -4.25 13.10 -15.80
CA PHE A 124 -4.30 14.46 -15.25
C PHE A 124 -4.42 15.53 -16.34
N ASP A 125 -5.37 15.35 -17.27
CA ASP A 125 -5.63 16.23 -18.42
C ASP A 125 -4.38 16.43 -19.32
N GLY A 126 -3.61 15.36 -19.51
CA GLY A 126 -2.39 15.34 -20.30
C GLY A 126 -1.12 15.81 -19.57
N ALA A 127 -1.22 16.17 -18.29
CA ALA A 127 -0.05 16.59 -17.51
C ALA A 127 0.86 15.43 -17.12
N LEU A 128 0.34 14.19 -17.05
CA LEU A 128 1.11 13.00 -16.77
C LEU A 128 1.28 12.16 -18.04
N THR A 129 2.49 12.15 -18.59
CA THR A 129 2.81 11.46 -19.84
C THR A 129 3.47 10.08 -19.65
N ARG A 130 3.78 9.72 -18.41
CA ARG A 130 4.46 8.46 -18.05
C ARG A 130 3.62 7.67 -17.04
N SER A 131 4.27 6.92 -16.18
CA SER A 131 3.63 6.17 -15.10
C SER A 131 3.33 7.04 -13.88
N MET A 132 2.57 6.49 -12.96
CA MET A 132 2.38 7.01 -11.60
C MET A 132 2.79 5.94 -10.59
N THR A 133 3.47 6.34 -9.50
CA THR A 133 3.72 5.43 -8.37
C THR A 133 2.42 4.79 -7.91
N ALA A 134 2.50 3.55 -7.42
CA ALA A 134 1.37 2.90 -6.77
C ALA A 134 1.18 3.33 -5.30
N HIS A 135 2.08 4.15 -4.75
CA HIS A 135 2.06 4.62 -3.37
C HIS A 135 2.04 6.16 -3.25
N PRO A 136 1.09 6.86 -3.90
CA PRO A 136 0.99 8.31 -3.74
C PRO A 136 0.67 8.65 -2.30
N LYS A 137 0.98 9.88 -1.89
CA LYS A 137 0.70 10.39 -0.54
C LYS A 137 -0.24 11.59 -0.63
N ILE A 138 -1.28 11.59 0.19
CA ILE A 138 -2.17 12.74 0.34
C ILE A 138 -1.75 13.49 1.61
N CYS A 139 -1.47 14.78 1.47
CA CYS A 139 -1.17 15.62 2.61
C CYS A 139 -2.47 15.97 3.35
N PRO A 140 -2.65 15.59 4.63
CA PRO A 140 -3.91 15.86 5.36
C PRO A 140 -4.16 17.35 5.61
N ARG A 141 -3.12 18.18 5.57
CA ARG A 141 -3.21 19.62 5.81
C ARG A 141 -3.60 20.43 4.58
N THR A 142 -3.10 20.04 3.41
CA THR A 142 -3.29 20.80 2.17
C THR A 142 -4.22 20.11 1.17
N GLY A 143 -4.49 18.83 1.36
CA GLY A 143 -5.23 18.00 0.39
C GLY A 143 -4.44 17.68 -0.88
N GLU A 144 -3.18 18.12 -0.98
CA GLU A 144 -2.33 17.83 -2.13
C GLU A 144 -2.05 16.33 -2.27
N LEU A 145 -2.01 15.86 -3.52
CA LEU A 145 -1.56 14.53 -3.88
C LEU A 145 -0.11 14.62 -4.38
N LEU A 146 0.80 13.96 -3.67
CA LEU A 146 2.21 13.89 -4.01
C LEU A 146 2.50 12.49 -4.58
N PHE A 147 3.21 12.45 -5.69
CA PHE A 147 3.53 11.19 -6.37
C PHE A 147 4.79 11.33 -7.24
N PHE A 148 5.24 10.25 -7.81
CA PHE A 148 6.36 10.26 -8.75
C PHE A 148 6.12 9.31 -9.92
N SER A 149 6.86 9.55 -11.00
CA SER A 149 7.09 8.63 -12.11
C SER A 149 8.54 8.17 -12.08
N TYR A 150 8.81 6.92 -12.44
CA TYR A 150 10.16 6.48 -12.70
C TYR A 150 10.27 5.70 -14.01
N ALA A 151 11.47 5.65 -14.61
CA ALA A 151 11.69 5.08 -15.94
C ALA A 151 13.05 4.39 -16.04
N PRO A 152 13.20 3.43 -16.99
CA PRO A 152 14.50 2.80 -17.27
C PRO A 152 15.48 3.73 -18.01
N THR A 153 15.01 4.86 -18.52
CA THR A 153 15.79 5.87 -19.25
C THR A 153 15.60 7.24 -18.62
N PRO A 154 16.59 8.16 -18.73
CA PRO A 154 16.45 9.52 -18.20
C PRO A 154 15.23 10.30 -18.76
N PRO A 155 14.62 11.18 -17.93
CA PRO A 155 14.85 11.28 -16.51
C PRO A 155 14.40 10.00 -15.80
N PHE A 156 15.27 9.48 -14.92
CA PHE A 156 14.97 8.22 -14.21
C PHE A 156 13.87 8.40 -13.18
N LEU A 157 13.72 9.59 -12.63
CA LEU A 157 12.73 9.95 -11.62
C LEU A 157 12.15 11.32 -11.94
N THR A 158 10.84 11.46 -11.89
CA THR A 158 10.12 12.74 -11.96
C THR A 158 9.16 12.84 -10.78
N TYR A 159 9.31 13.86 -9.97
CA TYR A 159 8.42 14.16 -8.86
C TYR A 159 7.26 15.03 -9.34
N HIS A 160 6.05 14.70 -8.89
CA HIS A 160 4.83 15.41 -9.22
C HIS A 160 4.05 15.81 -7.96
N ARG A 161 3.38 16.95 -8.05
CA ARG A 161 2.45 17.42 -7.05
C ARG A 161 1.17 17.91 -7.73
N ALA A 162 0.03 17.35 -7.31
CA ALA A 162 -1.27 17.86 -7.68
C ALA A 162 -1.92 18.58 -6.49
N ASP A 163 -2.67 19.64 -6.74
CA ASP A 163 -3.43 20.36 -5.72
C ASP A 163 -4.65 19.56 -5.23
N ALA A 164 -5.36 20.08 -4.24
CA ALA A 164 -6.54 19.42 -3.67
C ALA A 164 -7.69 19.23 -4.67
N SER A 165 -7.68 19.94 -5.78
CA SER A 165 -8.67 19.81 -6.88
C SER A 165 -8.24 18.81 -7.97
N GLY A 166 -7.01 18.24 -7.84
CA GLY A 166 -6.49 17.23 -8.75
C GLY A 166 -5.72 17.75 -9.95
N HIS A 167 -5.39 19.05 -10.02
CA HIS A 167 -4.56 19.61 -11.08
C HIS A 167 -3.07 19.46 -10.73
N VAL A 168 -2.26 18.95 -11.65
CA VAL A 168 -0.80 18.91 -11.48
C VAL A 168 -0.25 20.32 -11.51
N VAL A 169 0.33 20.74 -10.38
CA VAL A 169 0.90 22.10 -10.19
C VAL A 169 2.42 22.11 -10.21
N GLN A 170 3.06 20.93 -10.18
CA GLN A 170 4.52 20.80 -10.25
C GLN A 170 4.89 19.45 -10.87
N SER A 171 5.89 19.46 -11.74
CA SER A 171 6.60 18.29 -12.23
C SER A 171 8.10 18.61 -12.28
N THR A 172 8.90 17.89 -11.53
CA THR A 172 10.33 18.15 -11.36
C THR A 172 11.13 16.90 -11.69
N ASP A 173 11.93 16.96 -12.73
CA ASP A 173 12.88 15.88 -13.06
C ASP A 173 14.03 15.87 -12.05
N LEU A 174 14.35 14.68 -11.54
CA LEU A 174 15.39 14.46 -10.57
C LEU A 174 16.46 13.51 -11.15
N ASP A 175 17.69 14.01 -11.23
CA ASP A 175 18.81 13.18 -11.61
C ASP A 175 19.27 12.32 -10.43
N VAL A 176 18.89 11.07 -10.47
CA VAL A 176 19.29 10.05 -9.49
C VAL A 176 20.42 9.15 -9.99
N GLY A 177 20.88 9.37 -11.22
CA GLY A 177 22.04 8.71 -11.83
C GLY A 177 21.85 7.27 -12.26
N VAL A 178 20.77 6.60 -11.85
CA VAL A 178 20.49 5.17 -12.14
C VAL A 178 19.00 4.91 -12.29
N ALA A 179 18.66 3.86 -13.07
CA ALA A 179 17.29 3.35 -13.17
C ALA A 179 16.93 2.53 -11.92
N THR A 180 16.76 3.20 -10.79
CA THR A 180 16.39 2.55 -9.53
C THR A 180 14.94 2.04 -9.60
N PHE A 181 14.70 0.88 -9.01
CA PHE A 181 13.33 0.47 -8.65
C PHE A 181 12.93 1.19 -7.37
N MET A 182 11.93 2.03 -7.46
CA MET A 182 11.43 2.81 -6.33
C MET A 182 9.95 2.47 -6.12
N HIS A 183 9.69 1.61 -5.14
CA HIS A 183 8.34 1.12 -4.86
C HIS A 183 7.50 2.17 -4.14
N ASP A 184 8.07 2.80 -3.12
CA ASP A 184 7.41 3.78 -2.25
C ASP A 184 8.32 4.98 -2.00
N PHE A 185 7.80 6.02 -1.37
CA PHE A 185 8.49 7.23 -0.95
C PHE A 185 7.79 7.83 0.27
N ALA A 186 8.40 8.83 0.91
CA ALA A 186 7.83 9.48 2.08
C ALA A 186 7.59 10.96 1.84
N ILE A 187 6.65 11.52 2.63
CA ILE A 187 6.45 12.96 2.74
C ILE A 187 6.55 13.39 4.21
N THR A 188 7.02 14.63 4.45
CA THR A 188 6.87 15.33 5.72
C THR A 188 6.05 16.59 5.49
N GLU A 189 5.94 17.49 6.44
CA GLU A 189 5.25 18.75 6.24
C GLU A 189 5.87 19.61 5.12
N HIS A 190 7.23 19.64 5.02
CA HIS A 190 7.94 20.50 4.08
C HIS A 190 8.79 19.74 3.05
N TYR A 191 9.00 18.42 3.22
CA TYR A 191 9.91 17.63 2.38
C TYR A 191 9.24 16.41 1.77
N VAL A 192 9.87 15.89 0.72
CA VAL A 192 9.66 14.55 0.19
C VAL A 192 10.97 13.77 0.30
N VAL A 193 10.89 12.46 0.50
CA VAL A 193 12.07 11.58 0.64
C VAL A 193 11.96 10.45 -0.37
N PHE A 194 12.94 10.38 -1.29
CA PHE A 194 13.05 9.33 -2.31
C PHE A 194 14.15 8.34 -1.96
N TYR A 195 13.96 7.08 -2.37
CA TYR A 195 14.81 5.94 -2.00
C TYR A 195 15.64 5.50 -3.21
N VAL A 196 16.87 5.99 -3.33
CA VAL A 196 17.80 5.56 -4.38
C VAL A 196 18.66 4.43 -3.82
N LEU A 197 18.15 3.22 -3.97
CA LEU A 197 18.70 2.01 -3.34
C LEU A 197 19.33 1.08 -4.39
N PRO A 198 20.19 0.11 -3.97
CA PRO A 198 20.84 -0.83 -4.89
C PRO A 198 19.87 -1.88 -5.46
N VAL A 199 18.64 -1.49 -5.74
CA VAL A 199 17.63 -2.28 -6.44
C VAL A 199 17.32 -1.57 -7.74
N LEU A 200 17.75 -2.15 -8.86
CA LEU A 200 17.60 -1.55 -10.18
C LEU A 200 16.52 -2.26 -10.98
N LEU A 201 15.92 -1.51 -11.91
CA LEU A 201 15.09 -2.09 -12.94
C LEU A 201 15.90 -3.09 -13.76
N GLY A 202 15.34 -4.27 -13.95
CA GLY A 202 15.95 -5.37 -14.68
C GLY A 202 15.25 -5.64 -16.02
N ASP A 203 15.37 -6.86 -16.52
CA ASP A 203 14.67 -7.29 -17.73
C ASP A 203 13.17 -7.46 -17.46
N PHE A 204 12.34 -6.65 -18.10
CA PHE A 204 10.86 -6.70 -18.00
C PHE A 204 10.24 -7.99 -18.54
N ARG A 205 11.02 -8.89 -19.16
CA ARG A 205 10.60 -10.25 -19.50
C ARG A 205 10.73 -11.20 -18.33
N SER A 206 11.48 -10.81 -17.28
CA SER A 206 11.57 -11.58 -16.04
C SER A 206 10.26 -11.51 -15.26
N PRO A 207 9.83 -12.60 -14.59
CA PRO A 207 8.72 -12.58 -13.65
C PRO A 207 8.85 -11.55 -12.51
N VAL A 208 10.08 -11.20 -12.15
CA VAL A 208 10.43 -10.14 -11.20
C VAL A 208 11.47 -9.25 -11.86
N PRO A 209 11.06 -8.12 -12.46
CA PRO A 209 11.93 -7.28 -13.29
C PRO A 209 12.80 -6.33 -12.46
N ILE A 210 13.39 -6.81 -11.38
CA ILE A 210 14.33 -6.08 -10.52
C ILE A 210 15.58 -6.90 -10.24
N ARG A 211 16.68 -6.23 -9.99
CA ARG A 211 17.94 -6.88 -9.63
C ARG A 211 18.70 -6.10 -8.56
N TRP A 212 19.41 -6.84 -7.73
CA TRP A 212 20.34 -6.24 -6.76
C TRP A 212 21.65 -5.83 -7.46
N ALA A 213 22.14 -4.63 -7.15
CA ALA A 213 23.33 -4.04 -7.76
C ALA A 213 24.29 -3.53 -6.68
N GLU A 214 25.17 -4.38 -6.19
CA GLU A 214 26.07 -4.10 -5.05
C GLU A 214 26.98 -2.88 -5.24
N HIS A 215 27.26 -2.49 -6.51
CA HIS A 215 28.08 -1.33 -6.84
C HIS A 215 27.31 0.00 -6.77
N VAL A 216 26.00 -0.04 -6.59
CA VAL A 216 25.16 1.17 -6.45
C VAL A 216 25.05 1.52 -4.98
N PRO A 217 25.45 2.73 -4.56
CA PRO A 217 25.30 3.16 -3.18
C PRO A 217 23.82 3.29 -2.81
N ALA A 218 23.50 2.95 -1.55
CA ALA A 218 22.17 3.21 -1.00
C ALA A 218 22.12 4.64 -0.47
N ARG A 219 21.19 5.44 -0.97
CA ARG A 219 21.04 6.84 -0.58
C ARG A 219 19.57 7.22 -0.46
N LEU A 220 19.28 8.10 0.48
CA LEU A 220 18.01 8.77 0.59
C LEU A 220 18.15 10.21 0.09
N LEU A 221 17.24 10.62 -0.80
CA LEU A 221 17.20 11.97 -1.34
C LEU A 221 16.08 12.73 -0.63
N VAL A 222 16.40 13.82 0.05
CA VAL A 222 15.44 14.72 0.67
C VAL A 222 15.32 15.98 -0.17
N LEU A 223 14.10 16.31 -0.59
CA LEU A 223 13.79 17.47 -1.41
C LEU A 223 12.70 18.30 -0.74
N PRO A 224 12.81 19.65 -0.67
CA PRO A 224 11.67 20.50 -0.31
C PRO A 224 10.48 20.21 -1.25
N ARG A 225 9.25 20.16 -0.72
CA ARG A 225 8.07 19.81 -1.55
C ARG A 225 7.92 20.67 -2.81
N GLN A 226 8.34 21.94 -2.74
CA GLN A 226 8.31 22.88 -3.87
C GLN A 226 9.69 23.09 -4.50
N GLY A 227 10.68 22.26 -4.11
CA GLY A 227 12.06 22.37 -4.53
C GLY A 227 12.31 21.82 -5.95
N GLU A 228 13.48 22.15 -6.44
CA GLU A 228 14.05 21.67 -7.70
C GLU A 228 15.28 20.80 -7.44
N GLN A 229 15.83 20.15 -8.47
CA GLN A 229 17.04 19.31 -8.37
C GLN A 229 18.18 19.94 -7.56
N ARG A 230 18.40 21.25 -7.67
CA ARG A 230 19.46 21.97 -6.94
C ARG A 230 19.25 22.02 -5.42
N ASP A 231 18.03 21.80 -4.95
CA ASP A 231 17.65 21.83 -3.54
C ASP A 231 17.74 20.45 -2.90
N ALA A 232 18.04 19.42 -3.70
CA ALA A 232 18.14 18.04 -3.27
C ALA A 232 19.30 17.83 -2.29
N ARG A 233 19.04 17.12 -1.20
CA ARG A 233 20.05 16.70 -0.22
C ARG A 233 20.13 15.19 -0.17
N TRP A 234 21.36 14.68 -0.24
CA TRP A 234 21.64 13.26 -0.27
C TRP A 234 22.18 12.77 1.06
N PHE A 235 21.71 11.60 1.48
CA PHE A 235 22.10 10.95 2.71
C PHE A 235 22.51 9.51 2.40
N ASP A 236 23.76 9.17 2.67
CA ASP A 236 24.24 7.79 2.54
C ASP A 236 23.68 6.93 3.69
N VAL A 237 23.20 5.74 3.36
CA VAL A 237 22.68 4.75 4.31
C VAL A 237 23.27 3.39 4.04
N ALA A 238 23.14 2.45 4.97
CA ALA A 238 23.61 1.09 4.73
C ALA A 238 22.83 0.45 3.56
N PRO A 239 23.47 -0.38 2.73
CA PRO A 239 22.81 -1.08 1.62
C PRO A 239 21.58 -1.82 2.12
N CYS A 240 20.44 -1.52 1.50
CA CYS A 240 19.15 -2.08 1.89
C CYS A 240 18.13 -1.98 0.75
N THR A 241 16.98 -2.59 0.95
CA THR A 241 15.73 -2.27 0.25
C THR A 241 14.71 -1.77 1.26
N ILE A 242 13.84 -0.87 0.81
CA ILE A 242 12.67 -0.40 1.55
C ILE A 242 11.45 -0.83 0.74
N SER A 243 10.61 -1.70 1.31
CA SER A 243 9.37 -2.12 0.68
C SER A 243 8.30 -1.05 0.83
N HIS A 244 8.03 -0.62 2.04
CA HIS A 244 6.99 0.36 2.32
C HIS A 244 7.43 1.40 3.35
N THR A 245 6.91 2.59 3.15
CA THR A 245 6.97 3.69 4.13
C THR A 245 5.91 3.48 5.20
N VAL A 246 6.31 3.53 6.46
CA VAL A 246 5.34 3.70 7.55
C VAL A 246 4.85 5.15 7.56
N ASN A 247 5.77 6.08 7.76
CA ASN A 247 5.53 7.53 7.72
C ASN A 247 6.87 8.29 7.79
N ALA A 248 6.82 9.61 7.57
CA ALA A 248 7.95 10.47 7.89
C ALA A 248 7.48 11.78 8.52
N PHE A 249 8.35 12.41 9.29
CA PHE A 249 8.06 13.67 9.95
C PHE A 249 9.34 14.46 10.23
N GLU A 250 9.19 15.72 10.60
CA GLU A 250 10.29 16.59 10.98
C GLU A 250 10.48 16.63 12.50
N ASP A 251 11.74 16.61 12.95
CA ASP A 251 12.12 16.64 14.35
C ASP A 251 13.36 17.54 14.51
N GLY A 252 13.12 18.81 14.81
CA GLY A 252 14.17 19.83 14.80
C GLY A 252 14.78 20.01 13.41
N SER A 253 16.10 19.84 13.29
CA SER A 253 16.81 19.88 12.00
C SER A 253 16.80 18.56 11.23
N SER A 254 16.06 17.56 11.69
CA SER A 254 16.10 16.22 11.08
C SER A 254 14.77 15.87 10.42
N VAL A 255 14.87 15.16 9.29
CA VAL A 255 13.78 14.33 8.79
C VAL A 255 13.91 12.95 9.41
N VAL A 256 12.84 12.46 9.99
CA VAL A 256 12.73 11.11 10.56
C VAL A 256 11.84 10.31 9.62
N LEU A 257 12.33 9.16 9.15
CA LEU A 257 11.62 8.23 8.29
C LEU A 257 11.47 6.90 9.01
N ASP A 258 10.25 6.43 9.19
CA ASP A 258 9.95 5.07 9.62
C ASP A 258 9.53 4.25 8.40
N ALA A 259 10.15 3.09 8.22
CA ALA A 259 9.97 2.28 7.02
C ALA A 259 10.15 0.78 7.30
N VAL A 260 9.61 -0.04 6.42
CA VAL A 260 9.86 -1.47 6.36
C VAL A 260 11.11 -1.70 5.51
N ARG A 261 12.17 -2.19 6.15
CA ARG A 261 13.50 -2.33 5.57
C ARG A 261 13.96 -3.78 5.60
N ALA A 262 14.60 -4.22 4.52
CA ALA A 262 15.33 -5.49 4.48
C ALA A 262 16.80 -5.26 4.05
N PRO A 263 17.74 -6.13 4.47
CA PRO A 263 19.14 -6.00 4.07
C PRO A 263 19.35 -6.21 2.57
N ARG A 264 18.42 -6.89 1.89
CA ARG A 264 18.47 -7.20 0.46
C ARG A 264 17.07 -7.57 -0.05
N ILE A 265 16.84 -7.51 -1.37
CA ILE A 265 15.60 -7.98 -2.00
C ILE A 265 15.32 -9.44 -1.62
N LEU A 266 14.03 -9.79 -1.47
CA LEU A 266 13.56 -11.13 -1.09
C LEU A 266 14.16 -11.64 0.23
N ARG A 267 14.45 -10.74 1.16
CA ARG A 267 14.87 -11.08 2.53
C ARG A 267 13.85 -10.55 3.54
N PRO A 268 13.90 -11.10 4.76
CA PRO A 268 13.05 -10.65 5.85
C PRO A 268 13.08 -9.14 6.04
N HIS A 269 11.89 -8.57 6.20
CA HIS A 269 11.68 -7.16 6.45
C HIS A 269 11.47 -6.91 7.94
N ALA A 270 11.95 -5.76 8.42
CA ALA A 270 11.77 -5.31 9.80
C ALA A 270 11.42 -3.83 9.83
N LEU A 271 10.86 -3.35 10.93
CA LEU A 271 10.62 -1.93 11.10
C LEU A 271 11.91 -1.21 11.47
N TYR A 272 12.23 -0.17 10.73
CA TYR A 272 13.42 0.67 10.92
C TYR A 272 13.06 2.14 10.98
N ARG A 273 13.88 2.90 11.70
CA ARG A 273 13.88 4.36 11.71
C ARG A 273 15.17 4.88 11.13
N PHE A 274 15.07 5.78 10.16
CA PHE A 274 16.15 6.60 9.65
C PHE A 274 16.02 8.02 10.21
N ARG A 275 17.12 8.63 10.58
CA ARG A 275 17.19 10.02 10.99
C ARG A 275 18.20 10.75 10.13
N LEU A 276 17.74 11.74 9.38
CA LEU A 276 18.50 12.48 8.37
C LEU A 276 18.65 13.93 8.85
N ASP A 277 19.83 14.30 9.35
CA ASP A 277 20.10 15.66 9.86
C ASP A 277 20.37 16.61 8.71
N LEU A 278 19.41 17.47 8.40
CA LEU A 278 19.49 18.46 7.32
C LEU A 278 20.59 19.51 7.55
N ARG A 279 21.05 19.74 8.77
CA ARG A 279 22.09 20.71 9.08
C ARG A 279 23.49 20.14 8.84
N THR A 280 23.72 18.89 9.23
CA THR A 280 25.07 18.26 9.18
C THR A 280 25.25 17.35 7.97
N GLY A 281 24.19 16.86 7.32
CA GLY A 281 24.22 15.84 6.30
C GLY A 281 24.40 14.42 6.84
N ALA A 282 24.37 14.24 8.16
CA ALA A 282 24.53 12.93 8.78
C ALA A 282 23.24 12.12 8.70
N ALA A 283 23.37 10.81 8.46
CA ALA A 283 22.30 9.84 8.56
C ALA A 283 22.59 8.84 9.66
N SER A 284 21.56 8.38 10.34
CA SER A 284 21.61 7.24 11.25
C SER A 284 20.39 6.37 11.07
N GLU A 285 20.52 5.07 11.36
CA GLU A 285 19.42 4.12 11.29
C GLU A 285 19.38 3.25 12.53
N SER A 286 18.19 2.81 12.92
CA SER A 286 17.97 1.90 14.04
C SER A 286 16.81 0.99 13.76
N GLU A 287 16.96 -0.30 14.12
CA GLU A 287 15.87 -1.25 14.12
C GLU A 287 14.87 -0.90 15.23
N LEU A 288 13.60 -0.89 14.91
CA LEU A 288 12.51 -0.66 15.85
C LEU A 288 11.87 -1.97 16.29
N ASP A 289 11.68 -2.90 15.36
CA ASP A 289 11.06 -4.20 15.61
C ASP A 289 11.62 -5.23 14.61
N PRO A 290 12.25 -6.33 15.08
CA PRO A 290 12.88 -7.33 14.21
C PRO A 290 11.89 -8.32 13.58
N ARG A 291 10.61 -8.27 13.93
CA ARG A 291 9.61 -9.19 13.38
C ARG A 291 9.39 -8.95 11.89
N PHE A 292 8.97 -9.99 11.20
CA PHE A 292 8.55 -9.92 9.81
C PHE A 292 7.22 -9.19 9.68
N LEU A 293 7.26 -7.88 9.53
CA LEU A 293 6.10 -7.02 9.45
C LEU A 293 6.15 -6.24 8.13
N ASP A 294 5.00 -6.11 7.48
CA ASP A 294 4.85 -5.23 6.32
C ASP A 294 3.42 -4.69 6.23
N PHE A 295 3.06 -4.08 5.09
CA PHE A 295 1.79 -3.38 4.87
C PHE A 295 1.48 -2.35 5.95
N PRO A 296 2.43 -1.44 6.25
CA PRO A 296 2.24 -0.45 7.30
C PRO A 296 1.21 0.60 6.89
N ARG A 297 0.31 0.90 7.82
CA ARG A 297 -0.65 2.00 7.65
C ARG A 297 -0.68 2.84 8.93
N VAL A 298 -0.73 4.15 8.76
CA VAL A 298 -0.99 5.11 9.83
C VAL A 298 -2.37 5.73 9.64
N SER A 299 -2.87 6.44 10.65
CA SER A 299 -4.05 7.28 10.46
C SER A 299 -3.81 8.28 9.33
N PRO A 300 -4.74 8.45 8.37
CA PRO A 300 -4.57 9.41 7.29
C PRO A 300 -4.39 10.86 7.81
N ALA A 301 -4.84 11.15 9.02
CA ALA A 301 -4.69 12.46 9.65
C ALA A 301 -3.24 12.82 10.01
N VAL A 302 -2.33 11.84 10.12
CA VAL A 302 -0.94 12.06 10.53
C VAL A 302 0.09 11.76 9.45
N VAL A 303 -0.34 11.54 8.22
CA VAL A 303 0.58 11.36 7.09
C VAL A 303 1.46 12.60 6.93
N GLY A 304 2.79 12.42 6.94
CA GLY A 304 3.75 13.51 6.89
C GLY A 304 3.97 14.26 8.22
N GLN A 305 3.38 13.79 9.30
CA GLN A 305 3.51 14.33 10.66
C GLN A 305 3.95 13.23 11.62
N ARG A 306 4.39 13.60 12.85
CA ARG A 306 4.76 12.61 13.86
C ARG A 306 3.56 11.74 14.20
N GLN A 307 3.69 10.45 13.94
CA GLN A 307 2.72 9.44 14.34
C GLN A 307 3.12 8.81 15.68
N ARG A 308 2.16 8.32 16.41
CA ARG A 308 2.37 7.41 17.54
C ARG A 308 2.10 5.96 17.16
N TYR A 309 1.12 5.69 16.32
CA TYR A 309 0.71 4.34 15.98
C TYR A 309 0.87 4.04 14.50
N ALA A 310 1.25 2.78 14.22
CA ALA A 310 1.08 2.17 12.90
C ALA A 310 0.42 0.81 13.03
N TYR A 311 -0.31 0.42 12.00
CA TYR A 311 -0.96 -0.87 11.87
C TYR A 311 -0.20 -1.65 10.80
N VAL A 312 0.31 -2.83 11.17
CA VAL A 312 1.16 -3.66 10.31
C VAL A 312 0.69 -5.10 10.36
N THR A 313 1.01 -5.86 9.34
CA THR A 313 0.60 -7.27 9.25
C THR A 313 1.84 -8.16 9.24
N GLU A 314 1.77 -9.31 9.88
CA GLU A 314 2.79 -10.33 9.74
C GLU A 314 2.81 -10.85 8.31
N LEU A 315 3.97 -10.76 7.67
CA LEU A 315 4.16 -11.22 6.32
C LEU A 315 4.99 -12.49 6.25
N PHE A 316 5.15 -12.97 5.06
CA PHE A 316 5.70 -14.24 4.71
C PHE A 316 7.06 -14.13 4.05
N ASP A 317 7.79 -15.22 4.10
CA ASP A 317 8.99 -15.43 3.30
C ASP A 317 8.57 -15.80 1.87
N PHE A 318 8.75 -14.87 0.93
CA PHE A 318 8.51 -15.10 -0.50
C PHE A 318 9.43 -16.17 -1.11
N THR A 319 10.44 -16.63 -0.37
CA THR A 319 11.42 -17.61 -0.85
C THR A 319 11.06 -19.05 -0.53
N SER A 320 10.07 -19.30 0.33
CA SER A 320 9.64 -20.63 0.69
C SER A 320 8.46 -21.13 -0.16
N ASP A 321 8.43 -22.41 -0.46
CA ASP A 321 7.34 -23.06 -1.19
C ASP A 321 6.01 -23.01 -0.42
N GLY A 322 5.31 -21.91 -0.53
CA GLY A 322 4.03 -21.70 0.13
C GLY A 322 4.06 -20.71 1.28
N GLY A 323 5.07 -19.87 1.33
CA GLY A 323 5.25 -18.66 2.14
C GLY A 323 4.53 -18.67 3.48
N PHE A 324 5.22 -18.40 4.53
CA PHE A 324 4.59 -18.24 5.83
C PHE A 324 3.86 -16.89 5.87
N LEU A 325 2.55 -16.92 5.96
CA LEU A 325 1.77 -15.75 6.36
C LEU A 325 1.45 -15.91 7.83
N GLY A 326 1.74 -14.88 8.61
CA GLY A 326 1.32 -14.80 9.97
C GLY A 326 -0.21 -14.78 10.08
N THR A 327 -0.73 -15.05 11.26
CA THR A 327 -2.17 -15.02 11.56
C THR A 327 -2.58 -13.72 12.22
N ALA A 328 -1.63 -12.83 12.51
CA ALA A 328 -1.84 -11.62 13.29
C ALA A 328 -1.61 -10.33 12.49
N ALA A 329 -2.40 -9.32 12.84
CA ALA A 329 -2.09 -7.93 12.59
C ALA A 329 -1.71 -7.24 13.89
N HIS A 330 -0.92 -6.18 13.81
CA HIS A 330 -0.36 -5.50 14.98
C HIS A 330 -0.63 -4.00 14.93
N ARG A 331 -0.94 -3.40 16.07
CA ARG A 331 -0.77 -1.98 16.32
C ARG A 331 0.57 -1.75 17.01
N TYR A 332 1.49 -1.09 16.34
CA TYR A 332 2.79 -0.72 16.88
C TYR A 332 2.75 0.71 17.47
N ASP A 333 3.21 0.86 18.71
CA ASP A 333 3.33 2.16 19.41
C ASP A 333 4.79 2.64 19.37
N PHE A 334 5.05 3.72 18.65
CA PHE A 334 6.38 4.30 18.45
C PHE A 334 6.96 4.97 19.68
N GLU A 335 6.12 5.37 20.66
CA GLU A 335 6.58 5.96 21.91
C GLU A 335 7.11 4.88 22.87
N THR A 336 6.34 3.80 22.99
CA THR A 336 6.71 2.69 23.91
C THR A 336 7.55 1.61 23.23
N ARG A 337 7.65 1.61 21.90
CA ARG A 337 8.28 0.57 21.09
C ARG A 337 7.69 -0.82 21.36
N ARG A 338 6.39 -0.89 21.52
CA ARG A 338 5.65 -2.12 21.75
C ARG A 338 4.56 -2.29 20.72
N ALA A 339 4.27 -3.55 20.42
CA ALA A 339 3.13 -3.88 19.57
C ALA A 339 2.10 -4.68 20.35
N VAL A 340 0.85 -4.40 20.03
CA VAL A 340 -0.32 -5.16 20.48
C VAL A 340 -0.84 -5.91 19.27
N ALA A 341 -1.01 -7.23 19.41
CA ALA A 341 -1.45 -8.11 18.32
C ALA A 341 -2.95 -8.42 18.42
N HIS A 342 -3.60 -8.51 17.26
CA HIS A 342 -4.84 -9.24 17.10
C HIS A 342 -4.55 -10.49 16.26
N ASP A 343 -4.65 -11.67 16.88
CA ASP A 343 -4.49 -12.96 16.20
C ASP A 343 -5.86 -13.49 15.73
N PHE A 344 -5.99 -13.64 14.41
CA PHE A 344 -7.21 -14.16 13.78
C PHE A 344 -7.33 -15.69 13.86
N GLY A 345 -6.33 -16.35 14.44
CA GLY A 345 -6.29 -17.79 14.67
C GLY A 345 -5.79 -18.61 13.47
N PRO A 346 -5.57 -19.92 13.73
CA PRO A 346 -4.96 -20.82 12.75
C PRO A 346 -5.67 -20.85 11.40
N GLY A 347 -4.88 -20.79 10.32
CA GLY A 347 -5.37 -20.80 8.94
C GLY A 347 -5.99 -19.49 8.48
N SER A 348 -5.94 -18.42 9.27
CA SER A 348 -6.30 -17.08 8.84
C SER A 348 -5.09 -16.36 8.23
N MET A 349 -5.38 -15.41 7.34
CA MET A 349 -4.40 -14.60 6.64
C MET A 349 -4.93 -13.16 6.58
N PRO A 350 -4.58 -12.31 7.55
CA PRO A 350 -4.99 -10.91 7.53
C PRO A 350 -4.23 -10.15 6.44
N GLY A 351 -4.95 -9.31 5.70
CA GLY A 351 -4.37 -8.37 4.74
C GLY A 351 -4.00 -7.04 5.39
N GLU A 352 -3.71 -6.04 4.54
CA GLU A 352 -3.43 -4.67 4.98
C GLU A 352 -4.60 -4.06 5.75
N CYS A 353 -4.30 -3.32 6.83
CA CYS A 353 -5.28 -2.53 7.57
C CYS A 353 -5.52 -1.18 6.87
N SER A 354 -6.77 -0.80 6.63
CA SER A 354 -7.13 0.59 6.34
C SER A 354 -7.62 1.25 7.61
N VAL A 355 -7.01 2.38 7.98
CA VAL A 355 -7.37 3.12 9.19
C VAL A 355 -8.41 4.18 8.85
N VAL A 356 -9.56 4.10 9.49
CA VAL A 356 -10.70 5.01 9.24
C VAL A 356 -10.97 5.81 10.51
N PRO A 357 -10.58 7.09 10.58
CA PRO A 357 -10.85 7.94 11.73
C PRO A 357 -12.36 8.01 12.02
N ARG A 358 -12.70 8.00 13.30
CA ARG A 358 -14.10 8.23 13.72
C ARG A 358 -14.49 9.70 13.50
N PRO A 359 -15.76 10.01 13.35
CA PRO A 359 -16.19 11.40 13.32
C PRO A 359 -15.71 12.15 14.58
N ASN A 360 -15.08 13.30 14.39
CA ASN A 360 -14.50 14.13 15.45
C ASN A 360 -13.39 13.44 16.28
N ALA A 361 -12.68 12.50 15.68
CA ALA A 361 -11.52 11.84 16.30
C ALA A 361 -10.54 12.86 16.89
N ARG A 362 -10.08 12.59 18.13
CA ARG A 362 -9.13 13.47 18.86
C ARG A 362 -7.72 12.90 18.91
N THR A 363 -7.60 11.60 18.71
CA THR A 363 -6.34 10.87 18.68
C THR A 363 -6.26 10.04 17.41
N GLU A 364 -5.08 9.67 16.99
CA GLU A 364 -4.88 8.91 15.75
C GLU A 364 -5.42 7.47 15.82
N ASP A 365 -5.59 6.92 17.01
CA ASP A 365 -6.21 5.61 17.26
C ASP A 365 -7.70 5.69 17.61
N ASP A 366 -8.29 6.90 17.67
CA ASP A 366 -9.76 7.05 17.70
C ASP A 366 -10.33 6.78 16.29
N ALA A 367 -10.24 5.51 15.90
CA ALA A 367 -10.47 5.04 14.54
C ALA A 367 -10.98 3.60 14.52
N TRP A 368 -11.41 3.17 13.35
CA TRP A 368 -11.61 1.75 13.02
C TRP A 368 -10.46 1.28 12.12
N ALA A 369 -10.02 0.04 12.31
CA ALA A 369 -9.11 -0.63 11.38
C ALA A 369 -9.88 -1.70 10.61
N LEU A 370 -9.91 -1.56 9.29
CA LEU A 370 -10.63 -2.44 8.36
C LEU A 370 -9.62 -3.26 7.57
N LEU A 371 -9.83 -4.57 7.49
CA LEU A 371 -8.99 -5.45 6.68
C LEU A 371 -9.74 -6.69 6.20
N PHE A 372 -9.40 -7.18 5.02
CA PHE A 372 -9.82 -8.52 4.61
C PHE A 372 -9.02 -9.58 5.37
N VAL A 373 -9.73 -10.59 5.85
CA VAL A 373 -9.16 -11.79 6.47
C VAL A 373 -9.53 -12.98 5.62
N HIS A 374 -8.53 -13.64 5.08
CA HIS A 374 -8.69 -14.78 4.19
C HIS A 374 -8.48 -16.08 4.94
N ARG A 375 -9.17 -17.15 4.51
CA ARG A 375 -8.78 -18.51 4.90
C ARG A 375 -7.67 -18.98 3.96
N ARG A 376 -6.59 -19.57 4.52
CA ARG A 376 -5.42 -20.02 3.76
C ARG A 376 -5.77 -21.00 2.64
N ASP A 377 -6.77 -21.85 2.85
CA ASP A 377 -7.28 -22.79 1.86
C ASP A 377 -8.13 -22.14 0.75
N GLY A 378 -8.39 -20.83 0.87
CA GLY A 378 -9.21 -20.07 -0.08
C GLY A 378 -10.71 -20.31 0.06
N SER A 379 -11.16 -20.96 1.12
CA SER A 379 -12.58 -21.30 1.30
C SER A 379 -13.48 -20.10 1.62
N ALA A 380 -12.92 -19.05 2.25
CA ALA A 380 -13.68 -17.86 2.64
C ALA A 380 -12.79 -16.62 2.77
N THR A 381 -13.44 -15.47 2.64
CA THR A 381 -12.89 -14.15 2.99
C THR A 381 -13.94 -13.38 3.75
N GLU A 382 -13.54 -12.65 4.77
CA GLU A 382 -14.39 -11.73 5.51
C GLU A 382 -13.74 -10.34 5.59
N LEU A 383 -14.56 -9.30 5.75
CA LEU A 383 -14.08 -7.98 6.14
C LEU A 383 -14.20 -7.86 7.65
N ALA A 384 -13.09 -7.75 8.36
CA ALA A 384 -13.05 -7.50 9.79
C ALA A 384 -12.99 -5.99 10.06
N VAL A 385 -13.72 -5.55 11.08
CA VAL A 385 -13.70 -4.18 11.60
C VAL A 385 -13.23 -4.24 13.05
N LEU A 386 -12.06 -3.70 13.32
CA LEU A 386 -11.44 -3.64 14.64
C LEU A 386 -11.55 -2.24 15.24
N ASP A 387 -11.58 -2.17 16.58
CA ASP A 387 -11.32 -0.93 17.30
C ASP A 387 -9.82 -0.63 17.28
N ALA A 388 -9.43 0.47 16.67
CA ALA A 388 -8.03 0.80 16.50
C ALA A 388 -7.33 1.11 17.83
N ALA A 389 -8.05 1.64 18.83
CA ALA A 389 -7.50 1.91 20.17
C ALA A 389 -7.38 0.64 21.03
N HIS A 390 -8.24 -0.34 20.80
CA HIS A 390 -8.29 -1.63 21.53
C HIS A 390 -8.06 -2.80 20.58
N PHE A 391 -6.95 -2.76 19.86
CA PHE A 391 -6.67 -3.62 18.73
C PHE A 391 -6.58 -5.11 19.07
N GLU A 392 -6.27 -5.46 20.33
CA GLU A 392 -6.22 -6.83 20.85
C GLU A 392 -7.59 -7.47 21.04
N ARG A 393 -8.66 -6.66 21.10
CA ARG A 393 -10.02 -7.16 21.34
C ARG A 393 -10.59 -7.85 20.11
N PRO A 394 -11.60 -8.71 20.28
CA PRO A 394 -12.31 -9.27 19.14
C PRO A 394 -12.83 -8.15 18.20
N PRO A 395 -12.91 -8.41 16.89
CA PRO A 395 -13.49 -7.46 15.94
C PRO A 395 -14.88 -7.00 16.38
N ILE A 396 -15.14 -5.70 16.24
CA ILE A 396 -16.46 -5.08 16.47
C ILE A 396 -17.50 -5.74 15.58
N ALA A 397 -17.11 -5.99 14.32
CA ALA A 397 -17.95 -6.67 13.35
C ALA A 397 -17.10 -7.47 12.36
N ARG A 398 -17.71 -8.51 11.79
CA ARG A 398 -17.21 -9.30 10.67
C ARG A 398 -18.28 -9.36 9.61
N VAL A 399 -17.92 -8.99 8.38
CA VAL A 399 -18.81 -9.06 7.22
C VAL A 399 -18.39 -10.25 6.37
N ARG A 400 -19.24 -11.24 6.23
CA ARG A 400 -19.02 -12.41 5.40
C ARG A 400 -19.21 -12.06 3.93
N LEU A 401 -18.18 -12.23 3.13
CA LEU A 401 -18.27 -11.95 1.71
C LEU A 401 -18.92 -13.10 0.95
N ARG A 402 -19.67 -12.77 -0.09
CA ARG A 402 -20.14 -13.74 -1.06
C ARG A 402 -19.12 -13.87 -2.18
N GLY A 403 -18.76 -15.09 -2.51
CA GLY A 403 -17.67 -15.35 -3.42
C GLY A 403 -16.29 -15.19 -2.77
N ARG A 404 -15.27 -15.50 -3.53
CA ARG A 404 -13.90 -15.49 -3.04
C ARG A 404 -13.19 -14.21 -3.42
N VAL A 405 -12.45 -13.64 -2.49
CA VAL A 405 -11.51 -12.54 -2.73
C VAL A 405 -10.10 -13.12 -2.59
N PRO A 406 -9.28 -13.14 -3.65
CA PRO A 406 -7.89 -13.55 -3.55
C PRO A 406 -7.10 -12.66 -2.59
N PHE A 407 -6.06 -13.23 -1.96
CA PHE A 407 -5.14 -12.43 -1.18
C PHE A 407 -4.48 -11.39 -2.09
N GLY A 408 -4.62 -10.13 -1.73
CA GLY A 408 -4.22 -9.00 -2.57
C GLY A 408 -3.21 -8.07 -1.89
N LEU A 409 -3.06 -6.87 -2.44
CA LEU A 409 -2.09 -5.88 -1.99
C LEU A 409 -2.78 -4.77 -1.19
N HIS A 410 -2.85 -3.55 -1.72
CA HIS A 410 -3.24 -2.38 -0.95
C HIS A 410 -4.70 -1.99 -1.14
N GLY A 411 -5.28 -1.45 -0.09
CA GLY A 411 -6.64 -0.97 -0.08
C GLY A 411 -6.78 0.43 0.51
N ASP A 412 -7.97 0.98 0.38
CA ASP A 412 -8.29 2.25 1.00
C ASP A 412 -9.78 2.34 1.35
N TRP A 413 -10.09 3.30 2.20
CA TRP A 413 -11.46 3.66 2.54
C TRP A 413 -11.91 4.88 1.77
N VAL A 414 -13.00 4.75 1.03
CA VAL A 414 -13.65 5.85 0.30
C VAL A 414 -14.87 6.30 1.11
N PRO A 415 -14.78 7.42 1.82
CA PRO A 415 -15.90 7.90 2.63
C PRO A 415 -17.07 8.30 1.74
N ARG A 416 -18.29 8.09 2.20
CA ARG A 416 -19.45 8.65 1.53
C ARG A 416 -19.53 10.14 1.85
N PRO A 417 -19.67 11.02 0.87
CA PRO A 417 -19.99 12.41 1.15
C PRO A 417 -21.25 12.46 2.03
N HIS A 418 -21.17 13.14 3.17
CA HIS A 418 -22.39 13.46 3.92
C HIS A 418 -23.29 14.27 2.98
N ARG A 419 -24.49 13.77 2.69
CA ARG A 419 -25.49 14.63 2.07
C ARG A 419 -25.82 15.70 3.10
N ALA A 420 -25.44 16.95 2.77
CA ALA A 420 -25.82 18.12 3.54
C ALA A 420 -27.34 18.25 3.63
#